data_07b69c3e8a5d05db96126fa286281de8
#
_entry.id   07b69c3e8a5d05db96126fa286281de8
#
_cell.length_a   1.000
_cell.length_b   1.000
_cell.length_c   1.000
_cell.angle_alpha   90.00
_cell.angle_beta   90.00
_cell.angle_gamma   90.00
#
_symmetry.space_group_name_H-M   'P 1'
#
loop_
_entity.id
_entity.type
_entity.pdbx_description
1 polymer ?
#
loop_
_entity_poly.entity_id
_entity_poly.type
_entity_poly.pdbx_seq_one_letter_code
_entity_poly.pdbx_strand_id
1 'polypeptide(L)'
;MTTGPGALLFDPAYHAVGRYSVEAELFLFPGTSQSGYGLFAGGHSLDGSAASYLAFLVRRDGQASLEYVAGDNRTALIPWKTSPAVKAHPGGDETVLNALTLTVDRDSIIVEANGQRVGAVARGALDLDGTFGFRAGPDVNLHASRLDLRTRFAPVPEPKKK
;
A
#
# COMPACT_ATOMS: atom_id res chain seq x y z
N MET A 1 -3.16 17.14 -2.90
CA MET A 1 -4.54 16.78 -2.54
C MET A 1 -4.64 16.64 -1.03
N THR A 2 -5.67 17.19 -0.43
CA THR A 2 -5.99 16.98 0.99
C THR A 2 -7.21 16.10 1.07
N THR A 3 -7.12 15.03 1.85
CA THR A 3 -8.24 14.11 2.01
C THR A 3 -9.08 14.56 3.21
N GLY A 4 -10.34 14.91 3.04
CA GLY A 4 -11.23 15.23 4.12
C GLY A 4 -11.43 14.02 5.06
N PRO A 5 -12.53 13.23 4.93
CA PRO A 5 -12.79 12.10 5.82
C PRO A 5 -11.97 10.83 5.52
N GLY A 6 -11.07 10.87 4.56
CA GLY A 6 -10.32 9.74 4.05
C GLY A 6 -10.77 9.33 2.66
N ALA A 7 -9.90 8.63 1.91
CA ALA A 7 -10.19 8.29 0.53
C ALA A 7 -9.50 7.00 0.08
N LEU A 8 -10.18 6.30 -0.83
CA LEU A 8 -9.59 5.34 -1.75
C LEU A 8 -9.62 5.95 -3.15
N LEU A 9 -8.45 6.01 -3.79
CA LEU A 9 -8.30 6.55 -5.14
C LEU A 9 -7.85 5.44 -6.07
N PHE A 10 -8.66 5.14 -7.07
CA PHE A 10 -8.41 4.04 -7.99
C PHE A 10 -9.11 4.27 -9.32
N ASP A 11 -8.66 3.56 -10.34
CA ASP A 11 -9.36 3.47 -11.63
C ASP A 11 -10.03 2.09 -11.69
N PRO A 12 -11.37 2.03 -11.75
CA PRO A 12 -12.10 0.77 -11.76
C PRO A 12 -11.86 -0.08 -13.01
N ALA A 13 -11.25 0.49 -14.06
CA ALA A 13 -10.89 -0.24 -15.27
C ALA A 13 -9.65 -1.12 -15.11
N TYR A 14 -8.84 -0.90 -14.05
CA TYR A 14 -7.59 -1.63 -13.84
C TYR A 14 -7.67 -2.58 -12.66
N HIS A 15 -7.35 -3.83 -12.93
CA HIS A 15 -7.32 -4.90 -11.94
C HIS A 15 -5.96 -5.59 -11.98
N ALA A 16 -5.50 -6.06 -10.84
CA ALA A 16 -4.31 -6.90 -10.69
C ALA A 16 -4.75 -8.30 -10.27
N VAL A 17 -4.15 -9.32 -10.84
CA VAL A 17 -4.47 -10.72 -10.55
C VAL A 17 -3.20 -11.55 -10.35
N GLY A 18 -3.31 -12.60 -9.55
CA GLY A 18 -2.24 -13.56 -9.31
C GLY A 18 -1.06 -12.96 -8.55
N ARG A 19 0.09 -12.92 -9.22
CA ARG A 19 1.33 -12.35 -8.69
C ARG A 19 1.56 -10.97 -9.31
N TYR A 20 1.73 -9.97 -8.46
CA TYR A 20 1.96 -8.60 -8.93
C TYR A 20 2.60 -7.74 -7.85
N SER A 21 3.13 -6.60 -8.24
CA SER A 21 3.50 -5.55 -7.30
C SER A 21 2.93 -4.19 -7.73
N VAL A 22 2.58 -3.38 -6.75
CA VAL A 22 2.13 -2.01 -6.91
C VAL A 22 3.16 -1.09 -6.29
N GLU A 23 3.64 -0.11 -7.05
CA GLU A 23 4.63 0.86 -6.59
C GLU A 23 4.09 2.28 -6.74
N ALA A 24 4.36 3.13 -5.77
CA ALA A 24 3.99 4.53 -5.84
C ALA A 24 5.00 5.42 -5.15
N GLU A 25 5.09 6.66 -5.62
CA GLU A 25 5.84 7.74 -4.98
C GLU A 25 4.84 8.70 -4.35
N LEU A 26 4.91 8.83 -3.03
CA LEU A 26 3.99 9.66 -2.26
C LEU A 26 4.76 10.76 -1.53
N PHE A 27 4.36 11.99 -1.79
CA PHE A 27 4.93 13.19 -1.17
C PHE A 27 3.97 13.68 -0.09
N LEU A 28 4.41 13.64 1.15
CA LEU A 28 3.64 14.17 2.28
C LEU A 28 4.01 15.64 2.51
N PHE A 29 3.02 16.49 2.38
CA PHE A 29 3.17 17.94 2.62
C PHE A 29 3.12 18.28 4.11
N PRO A 30 3.49 19.51 4.49
CA PRO A 30 3.34 19.99 5.85
C PRO A 30 1.91 19.83 6.36
N GLY A 31 1.77 19.55 7.64
CA GLY A 31 0.48 19.35 8.29
C GLY A 31 0.64 18.64 9.63
N THR A 32 -0.48 18.36 10.26
CA THR A 32 -0.52 17.76 11.61
C THR A 32 -1.23 16.40 11.66
N SER A 33 -1.84 15.96 10.56
CA SER A 33 -2.56 14.68 10.54
C SER A 33 -1.61 13.51 10.80
N GLN A 34 -1.98 12.65 11.75
CA GLN A 34 -1.29 11.40 12.03
C GLN A 34 -1.93 10.20 11.33
N SER A 35 -2.83 10.45 10.40
CA SER A 35 -3.51 9.40 9.65
C SER A 35 -2.58 8.71 8.69
N GLY A 36 -2.82 7.40 8.50
CA GLY A 36 -2.07 6.60 7.54
C GLY A 36 -2.39 6.94 6.09
N TYR A 37 -1.40 6.77 5.24
CA TYR A 37 -1.53 6.92 3.79
C TYR A 37 -0.65 5.88 3.10
N GLY A 38 -1.04 5.47 1.93
CA GLY A 38 -0.24 4.50 1.18
C GLY A 38 -0.98 3.84 0.03
N LEU A 39 -0.76 2.54 -0.11
CA LEU A 39 -1.28 1.72 -1.20
C LEU A 39 -2.36 0.77 -0.72
N PHE A 40 -3.29 0.44 -1.60
CA PHE A 40 -4.15 -0.71 -1.40
C PHE A 40 -4.14 -1.61 -2.64
N ALA A 41 -4.48 -2.88 -2.44
CA ALA A 41 -4.59 -3.88 -3.48
C ALA A 41 -5.70 -4.89 -3.13
N GLY A 42 -6.10 -5.71 -4.10
CA GLY A 42 -7.14 -6.70 -3.89
C GLY A 42 -8.49 -6.09 -3.55
N GLY A 43 -8.81 -4.94 -4.13
CA GLY A 43 -10.01 -4.20 -3.82
C GLY A 43 -11.26 -4.79 -4.46
N HIS A 44 -12.30 -5.00 -3.64
CA HIS A 44 -13.62 -5.47 -4.05
C HIS A 44 -14.71 -4.62 -3.40
N SER A 45 -15.75 -4.30 -4.15
CA SER A 45 -16.92 -3.57 -3.65
C SER A 45 -16.57 -2.25 -2.94
N LEU A 46 -15.64 -1.50 -3.51
CA LEU A 46 -15.01 -0.34 -2.86
C LEU A 46 -15.93 0.85 -2.64
N ASP A 47 -17.06 0.90 -3.31
CA ASP A 47 -18.06 1.97 -3.22
C ASP A 47 -19.16 1.67 -2.21
N GLY A 48 -19.06 0.59 -1.44
CA GLY A 48 -20.08 0.15 -0.50
C GLY A 48 -19.54 -0.23 0.87
N SER A 49 -20.46 -0.58 1.76
CA SER A 49 -20.14 -1.03 3.12
C SER A 49 -19.48 -2.42 3.18
N ALA A 50 -19.54 -3.17 2.08
CA ALA A 50 -18.91 -4.48 1.95
C ALA A 50 -17.52 -4.42 1.34
N ALA A 51 -16.90 -3.23 1.27
CA ALA A 51 -15.56 -3.06 0.70
C ALA A 51 -14.52 -3.95 1.36
N SER A 52 -13.70 -4.60 0.56
CA SER A 52 -12.57 -5.38 1.06
C SER A 52 -11.30 -5.01 0.29
N TYR A 53 -10.19 -4.93 0.98
CA TYR A 53 -8.88 -4.62 0.39
C TYR A 53 -7.75 -4.85 1.39
N LEU A 54 -6.55 -5.00 0.85
CA LEU A 54 -5.30 -5.01 1.59
C LEU A 54 -4.68 -3.62 1.53
N ALA A 55 -4.29 -3.05 2.68
CA ALA A 55 -3.69 -1.71 2.74
C ALA A 55 -2.31 -1.72 3.37
N PHE A 56 -1.33 -1.20 2.66
CA PHE A 56 0.00 -0.89 3.16
C PHE A 56 0.10 0.61 3.42
N LEU A 57 0.17 0.99 4.68
CA LEU A 57 0.11 2.37 5.11
C LEU A 57 1.35 2.78 5.89
N VAL A 58 1.73 4.04 5.72
CA VAL A 58 2.76 4.70 6.52
C VAL A 58 2.18 5.96 7.16
N ARG A 59 2.87 6.47 8.17
CA ARG A 59 2.46 7.69 8.90
C ARG A 59 3.56 8.74 8.90
N ARG A 60 3.15 9.94 9.21
CA ARG A 60 4.04 11.09 9.41
C ARG A 60 5.17 10.84 10.40
N ASP A 61 4.92 10.04 11.42
CA ASP A 61 5.90 9.73 12.47
C ASP A 61 6.87 8.58 12.13
N GLY A 62 6.81 8.06 10.91
CA GLY A 62 7.70 6.98 10.48
C GLY A 62 7.21 5.58 10.79
N GLN A 63 5.97 5.43 11.23
CA GLN A 63 5.36 4.12 11.44
C GLN A 63 4.78 3.54 10.15
N ALA A 64 4.70 2.23 10.09
CA ALA A 64 4.10 1.49 8.99
C ALA A 64 3.20 0.38 9.49
N SER A 65 2.21 0.02 8.70
CA SER A 65 1.30 -1.09 8.97
C SER A 65 0.86 -1.78 7.69
N LEU A 66 0.43 -3.03 7.84
CA LEU A 66 -0.27 -3.77 6.80
C LEU A 66 -1.55 -4.32 7.41
N GLU A 67 -2.69 -3.97 6.82
CA GLU A 67 -4.00 -4.41 7.31
C GLU A 67 -4.86 -4.95 6.17
N TYR A 68 -5.72 -5.91 6.51
CA TYR A 68 -6.78 -6.36 5.62
C TYR A 68 -8.13 -5.86 6.14
N VAL A 69 -8.85 -5.17 5.28
CA VAL A 69 -10.17 -4.61 5.58
C VAL A 69 -11.22 -5.43 4.86
N ALA A 70 -12.24 -5.87 5.58
CA ALA A 70 -13.39 -6.57 5.03
C ALA A 70 -14.67 -6.06 5.71
N GLY A 71 -15.37 -5.15 5.05
CA GLY A 71 -16.52 -4.45 5.65
C GLY A 71 -16.09 -3.63 6.85
N ASP A 72 -16.68 -3.91 8.01
CA ASP A 72 -16.34 -3.26 9.27
C ASP A 72 -15.17 -3.92 10.01
N ASN A 73 -14.67 -5.04 9.51
CA ASN A 73 -13.60 -5.79 10.16
C ASN A 73 -12.24 -5.36 9.62
N ARG A 74 -11.32 -5.09 10.54
CA ARG A 74 -9.92 -4.78 10.22
C ARG A 74 -9.02 -5.77 10.91
N THR A 75 -8.16 -6.42 10.13
CA THR A 75 -7.17 -7.37 10.66
C THR A 75 -5.78 -6.80 10.42
N ALA A 76 -5.05 -6.55 11.50
CA ALA A 76 -3.66 -6.12 11.39
C ALA A 76 -2.78 -7.34 11.07
N LEU A 77 -2.22 -7.37 9.86
CA LEU A 77 -1.23 -8.37 9.47
C LEU A 77 0.16 -7.96 9.95
N ILE A 78 0.46 -6.68 9.89
CA ILE A 78 1.61 -6.03 10.52
C ILE A 78 1.05 -4.84 11.30
N PRO A 79 1.02 -4.90 12.65
CA PRO A 79 0.56 -3.77 13.46
C PRO A 79 1.44 -2.53 13.26
N TRP A 80 0.88 -1.36 13.53
CA TRP A 80 1.64 -0.12 13.48
C TRP A 80 2.92 -0.22 14.31
N LYS A 81 4.05 0.03 13.66
CA LYS A 81 5.36 0.05 14.30
C LYS A 81 6.30 1.00 13.57
N THR A 82 7.24 1.56 14.29
CA THR A 82 8.30 2.37 13.70
C THR A 82 9.16 1.51 12.79
N SER A 83 9.42 2.01 11.58
CA SER A 83 10.28 1.36 10.61
C SER A 83 11.36 2.32 10.13
N PRO A 84 12.65 1.94 10.17
CA PRO A 84 13.71 2.78 9.63
C PRO A 84 13.64 2.96 8.12
N ALA A 85 12.88 2.12 7.42
CA ALA A 85 12.65 2.24 5.99
C ALA A 85 11.75 3.43 5.64
N VAL A 86 10.87 3.85 6.54
CA VAL A 86 9.94 4.94 6.33
C VAL A 86 10.56 6.25 6.79
N LYS A 87 10.54 7.24 5.90
CA LYS A 87 11.00 8.59 6.25
C LYS A 87 9.92 9.33 7.02
N ALA A 88 10.22 9.68 8.27
CA ALA A 88 9.35 10.51 9.08
C ALA A 88 9.39 11.97 8.60
N HIS A 89 8.29 12.68 8.75
CA HIS A 89 8.24 14.11 8.48
C HIS A 89 8.88 14.88 9.64
N PRO A 90 9.91 15.71 9.38
CA PRO A 90 10.63 16.39 10.46
C PRO A 90 9.86 17.55 11.09
N GLY A 91 8.70 17.89 10.56
CA GLY A 91 7.95 19.10 10.92
C GLY A 91 8.29 20.26 10.00
N GLY A 92 7.67 21.42 10.25
CA GLY A 92 7.90 22.62 9.44
C GLY A 92 7.38 22.51 8.01
N ASP A 93 8.01 23.20 7.09
CA ASP A 93 7.53 23.40 5.72
C ASP A 93 8.09 22.37 4.72
N GLU A 94 8.74 21.32 5.18
CA GLU A 94 9.33 20.32 4.31
C GLU A 94 8.28 19.39 3.70
N THR A 95 8.60 18.84 2.53
CA THR A 95 7.85 17.78 1.86
C THR A 95 8.67 16.51 1.90
N VAL A 96 8.07 15.41 2.34
CA VAL A 96 8.77 14.13 2.51
C VAL A 96 8.26 13.10 1.52
N LEU A 97 9.19 12.54 0.74
CA LEU A 97 8.91 11.44 -0.19
C LEU A 97 9.08 10.09 0.50
N ASN A 98 8.05 9.25 0.39
CA ASN A 98 8.17 7.82 0.61
C ASN A 98 7.75 7.08 -0.66
N ALA A 99 8.65 6.25 -1.19
CA ALA A 99 8.36 5.36 -2.30
C ALA A 99 7.96 4.00 -1.72
N LEU A 100 6.72 3.59 -1.96
CA LEU A 100 6.14 2.38 -1.37
C LEU A 100 5.97 1.30 -2.42
N THR A 101 6.22 0.05 -2.02
CA THR A 101 6.00 -1.13 -2.85
C THR A 101 5.23 -2.18 -2.06
N LEU A 102 4.12 -2.62 -2.62
CA LEU A 102 3.29 -3.71 -2.10
C LEU A 102 3.35 -4.86 -3.11
N THR A 103 3.96 -5.96 -2.71
CA THR A 103 4.10 -7.15 -3.55
C THR A 103 3.20 -8.26 -3.05
N VAL A 104 2.35 -8.75 -3.94
CA VAL A 104 1.52 -9.93 -3.72
C VAL A 104 2.15 -11.08 -4.49
N ASP A 105 2.75 -12.01 -3.77
CA ASP A 105 3.33 -13.22 -4.35
C ASP A 105 2.42 -14.42 -4.10
N ARG A 106 2.85 -15.59 -4.55
CA ARG A 106 2.06 -16.82 -4.44
C ARG A 106 1.71 -17.14 -3.00
N ASP A 107 2.69 -17.10 -2.10
CA ASP A 107 2.54 -17.52 -0.71
C ASP A 107 2.79 -16.40 0.30
N SER A 108 3.17 -15.23 -0.16
CA SER A 108 3.58 -14.14 0.71
C SER A 108 3.11 -12.77 0.22
N ILE A 109 3.03 -11.83 1.15
CA ILE A 109 2.83 -10.41 0.90
C ILE A 109 4.07 -9.71 1.45
N ILE A 110 4.72 -8.90 0.62
CA ILE A 110 5.95 -8.19 0.97
C ILE A 110 5.71 -6.70 0.84
N VAL A 111 6.09 -5.94 1.85
CA VAL A 111 5.96 -4.49 1.85
C VAL A 111 7.31 -3.83 2.05
N GLU A 112 7.58 -2.83 1.23
CA GLU A 112 8.85 -2.11 1.17
C GLU A 112 8.61 -0.61 1.12
N ALA A 113 9.48 0.14 1.75
CA ALA A 113 9.51 1.59 1.67
C ALA A 113 10.93 2.02 1.30
N ASN A 114 11.04 2.87 0.29
CA ASN A 114 12.33 3.43 -0.16
C ASN A 114 13.38 2.36 -0.48
N GLY A 115 12.94 1.25 -1.06
CA GLY A 115 13.79 0.14 -1.44
C GLY A 115 14.20 -0.79 -0.30
N GLN A 116 13.70 -0.58 0.91
CA GLN A 116 14.00 -1.39 2.09
C GLN A 116 12.77 -2.15 2.56
N ARG A 117 12.96 -3.40 2.98
CA ARG A 117 11.87 -4.21 3.47
C ARG A 117 11.33 -3.67 4.80
N VAL A 118 10.03 -3.42 4.85
CA VAL A 118 9.29 -3.12 6.07
C VAL A 118 8.85 -4.41 6.75
N GLY A 119 8.36 -5.36 5.98
CA GLY A 119 7.93 -6.65 6.49
C GLY A 119 7.44 -7.58 5.41
N ALA A 120 7.19 -8.82 5.82
CA ALA A 120 6.58 -9.84 4.97
C ALA A 120 5.68 -10.73 5.83
N VAL A 121 4.56 -11.15 5.26
CA VAL A 121 3.60 -12.04 5.92
C VAL A 121 3.14 -13.12 4.96
N ALA A 122 2.61 -14.21 5.49
CA ALA A 122 1.98 -15.23 4.68
C ALA A 122 0.70 -14.68 4.03
N ARG A 123 0.51 -14.96 2.75
CA ARG A 123 -0.71 -14.58 2.03
C ARG A 123 -1.93 -15.30 2.56
N GLY A 124 -1.77 -16.58 2.94
CA GLY A 124 -2.89 -17.40 3.38
C GLY A 124 -3.96 -17.56 2.32
N ALA A 125 -5.21 -17.51 2.74
CA ALA A 125 -6.39 -17.68 1.86
C ALA A 125 -6.98 -16.35 1.38
N LEU A 126 -6.25 -15.23 1.49
CA LEU A 126 -6.75 -13.93 1.05
C LEU A 126 -6.92 -13.89 -0.46
N ASP A 127 -8.08 -13.44 -0.91
CA ASP A 127 -8.32 -13.10 -2.30
C ASP A 127 -7.82 -11.68 -2.55
N LEU A 128 -6.69 -11.59 -3.26
CA LEU A 128 -6.04 -10.32 -3.56
C LEU A 128 -6.08 -9.98 -5.04
N ASP A 129 -6.88 -10.69 -5.80
CA ASP A 129 -7.20 -10.32 -7.18
C ASP A 129 -8.25 -9.21 -7.16
N GLY A 130 -7.94 -8.05 -7.72
CA GLY A 130 -8.90 -6.95 -7.70
C GLY A 130 -8.28 -5.60 -8.03
N THR A 131 -8.99 -4.57 -7.64
CA THR A 131 -8.61 -3.17 -7.86
C THR A 131 -7.45 -2.78 -6.95
N PHE A 132 -6.63 -1.86 -7.39
CA PHE A 132 -5.51 -1.30 -6.63
C PHE A 132 -5.46 0.22 -6.78
N GLY A 133 -4.78 0.88 -5.87
CA GLY A 133 -4.64 2.33 -5.89
C GLY A 133 -4.07 2.89 -4.60
N PHE A 134 -4.52 4.10 -4.26
CA PHE A 134 -4.08 4.83 -3.08
C PHE A 134 -5.12 4.78 -1.97
N ARG A 135 -4.63 4.70 -0.74
CA ARG A 135 -5.44 4.86 0.47
C ARG A 135 -4.89 6.00 1.30
N ALA A 136 -5.74 6.92 1.70
CA ALA A 136 -5.36 8.00 2.60
C ALA A 136 -6.41 8.15 3.69
N GLY A 137 -5.95 8.27 4.92
CA GLY A 137 -6.81 8.56 6.07
C GLY A 137 -7.29 10.03 6.08
N PRO A 138 -8.02 10.43 7.13
CA PRO A 138 -8.56 11.79 7.21
C PRO A 138 -7.48 12.86 7.26
N ASP A 139 -7.72 13.96 6.57
CA ASP A 139 -6.94 15.21 6.62
C ASP A 139 -5.46 15.05 6.24
N VAL A 140 -5.14 14.07 5.43
CA VAL A 140 -3.79 13.91 4.89
C VAL A 140 -3.63 14.77 3.64
N ASN A 141 -2.61 15.60 3.63
CA ASN A 141 -2.24 16.41 2.46
C ASN A 141 -1.04 15.77 1.76
N LEU A 142 -1.28 15.15 0.61
CA LEU A 142 -0.25 14.43 -0.12
C LEU A 142 -0.36 14.63 -1.64
N HIS A 143 0.75 14.34 -2.32
CA HIS A 143 0.83 14.26 -3.76
C HIS A 143 1.36 12.89 -4.17
N ALA A 144 0.66 12.22 -5.07
CA ALA A 144 1.10 10.99 -5.68
C ALA A 144 1.63 11.30 -7.08
N SER A 145 2.90 11.01 -7.32
CA SER A 145 3.52 11.29 -8.63
C SER A 145 3.51 10.10 -9.57
N ARG A 146 3.37 8.88 -9.02
CA ARG A 146 3.48 7.66 -9.80
C ARG A 146 2.67 6.54 -9.16
N LEU A 147 2.05 5.71 -10.01
CA LEU A 147 1.43 4.45 -9.63
C LEU A 147 1.73 3.44 -10.72
N ASP A 148 2.57 2.46 -10.43
CA ASP A 148 2.96 1.43 -11.38
C ASP A 148 2.49 0.06 -10.92
N LEU A 149 1.97 -0.71 -11.85
CA LEU A 149 1.66 -2.12 -11.68
C LEU A 149 2.68 -2.97 -12.43
N ARG A 150 3.29 -3.92 -11.73
CA ARG A 150 4.15 -4.95 -12.33
C ARG A 150 3.48 -6.30 -12.20
N THR A 151 3.22 -6.93 -13.34
CA THR A 151 2.58 -8.25 -13.41
C THR A 151 3.53 -9.34 -13.88
N ARG A 152 4.71 -8.96 -14.42
CA ARG A 152 5.72 -9.88 -14.89
C ARG A 152 6.91 -9.86 -13.95
N PHE A 153 7.05 -10.93 -13.21
CA PHE A 153 8.29 -11.23 -12.52
C PHE A 153 9.23 -11.87 -13.52
N ALA A 154 10.54 -11.74 -13.31
CA ALA A 154 11.54 -12.40 -14.17
C ALA A 154 11.17 -13.89 -14.31
N PRO A 155 11.10 -14.44 -15.53
CA PRO A 155 10.79 -15.84 -15.71
C PRO A 155 11.80 -16.69 -14.96
N VAL A 156 11.31 -17.66 -14.22
CA VAL A 156 12.18 -18.70 -13.66
C VAL A 156 12.79 -19.40 -14.87
N PRO A 157 14.13 -19.49 -14.97
CA PRO A 157 14.75 -20.19 -16.08
C PRO A 157 14.16 -21.60 -16.17
N GLU A 158 13.65 -21.97 -17.34
CA GLU A 158 13.23 -23.35 -17.54
C GLU A 158 14.45 -24.25 -17.33
N PRO A 159 14.28 -25.39 -16.62
CA PRO A 159 15.35 -26.35 -16.52
C PRO A 159 15.76 -26.77 -17.94
N LYS A 160 17.06 -26.62 -18.24
CA LYS A 160 17.58 -27.01 -19.55
C LYS A 160 17.19 -28.47 -19.79
N LYS A 161 16.40 -28.71 -20.81
CA LYS A 161 16.14 -30.07 -21.26
C LYS A 161 17.48 -30.67 -21.69
N LYS A 162 17.83 -31.76 -21.06
CA LYS A 162 18.97 -32.56 -21.50
C LYS A 162 18.64 -33.27 -22.80
#